data_afb8ab4d4760bc782ed33a1df4e6a4e7
#
_entry.id   afb8ab4d4760bc782ed33a1df4e6a4e7
#
_cell.length_a   1.000
_cell.length_b   1.000
_cell.length_c   1.000
_cell.angle_alpha   90.00
_cell.angle_beta   90.00
_cell.angle_gamma   90.00
#
_symmetry.space_group_name_H-M   'P 1'
#
loop_
_entity.id
_entity.type
_entity.pdbx_description
1 polymer ?
#
loop_
_entity_poly.entity_id
_entity_poly.type
_entity_poly.pdbx_seq_one_letter_code
_entity_poly.pdbx_strand_id
1 'polypeptide(L)'
;MRRIVHLIATVTLAVLVMASPPAHAQGNQPPQAWLFGAWTGGLFPPPSNLGSQECLAQPVVIFTRDIIMRAVITDTAYIQRAVETARITADGVEFRFSPSIAQAPSTPFGLSGNATSETGFGCISPDALQVQRRSDNEISFPGCADFPYPLVRCPSR
;
A
#
# COMPACT_ATOMS: atom_id res chain seq x y z
N MET A 1 58.25 63.41 20.95
CA MET A 1 56.98 63.46 20.24
C MET A 1 56.57 62.06 19.85
N ARG A 2 55.71 61.46 20.65
CA ARG A 2 55.21 60.09 20.41
C ARG A 2 53.85 60.14 19.71
N ARG A 3 53.77 59.61 18.51
CA ARG A 3 52.51 59.43 17.79
C ARG A 3 51.96 58.07 18.13
N ILE A 4 50.90 58.09 18.88
CA ILE A 4 50.09 56.89 19.19
C ILE A 4 49.21 56.63 18.01
N VAL A 5 49.43 55.52 17.29
CA VAL A 5 48.62 55.05 16.25
C VAL A 5 47.57 54.13 16.91
N HIS A 6 46.29 54.57 16.94
CA HIS A 6 45.18 53.77 17.37
C HIS A 6 44.76 52.82 16.24
N LEU A 7 45.10 51.57 16.36
CA LEU A 7 44.58 50.47 15.53
C LEU A 7 43.16 50.15 16.01
N ILE A 8 42.19 50.60 15.25
CA ILE A 8 40.78 50.17 15.45
C ILE A 8 40.61 48.81 14.75
N ALA A 9 40.61 47.74 15.56
CA ALA A 9 40.26 46.40 15.09
C ALA A 9 38.75 46.32 15.00
N THR A 10 38.20 46.44 13.80
CA THR A 10 36.80 46.16 13.50
C THR A 10 36.59 44.64 13.44
N VAL A 11 36.04 44.07 14.51
CA VAL A 11 35.60 42.68 14.56
C VAL A 11 34.27 42.59 13.79
N THR A 12 34.32 42.18 12.56
CA THR A 12 33.13 41.80 11.77
C THR A 12 32.66 40.44 12.23
N LEU A 13 31.63 40.43 13.08
CA LEU A 13 30.94 39.23 13.51
C LEU A 13 30.06 38.75 12.32
N ALA A 14 30.57 37.81 11.52
CA ALA A 14 29.84 37.15 10.48
C ALA A 14 28.85 36.18 11.14
N VAL A 15 27.59 36.59 11.27
CA VAL A 15 26.49 35.73 11.66
C VAL A 15 26.22 34.78 10.50
N LEU A 16 26.76 33.56 10.53
CA LEU A 16 26.37 32.47 9.68
C LEU A 16 24.95 32.06 10.09
N VAL A 17 23.94 32.61 9.40
CA VAL A 17 22.58 32.08 9.45
C VAL A 17 22.63 30.73 8.71
N MET A 18 22.79 29.67 9.48
CA MET A 18 22.56 28.31 8.95
C MET A 18 21.10 28.21 8.60
N ALA A 19 20.79 28.41 7.32
CA ALA A 19 19.50 28.08 6.76
C ALA A 19 19.33 26.56 6.90
N SER A 20 18.68 26.13 7.98
CA SER A 20 18.23 24.75 8.11
C SER A 20 17.33 24.48 6.91
N PRO A 21 17.60 23.44 6.09
CA PRO A 21 16.68 23.08 5.04
C PRO A 21 15.31 22.84 5.70
N PRO A 22 14.20 23.28 5.05
CA PRO A 22 12.90 23.01 5.59
C PRO A 22 12.81 21.50 5.81
N ALA A 23 12.63 21.08 7.06
CA ALA A 23 12.23 19.72 7.34
C ALA A 23 10.97 19.51 6.53
N HIS A 24 11.10 18.79 5.42
CA HIS A 24 9.93 18.32 4.70
C HIS A 24 9.12 17.59 5.76
N ALA A 25 8.00 18.18 6.13
CA ALA A 25 7.00 17.48 6.89
C ALA A 25 6.73 16.21 6.06
N GLN A 26 7.38 15.12 6.43
CA GLN A 26 7.03 13.80 5.96
C GLN A 26 5.61 13.64 6.48
N GLY A 27 4.69 14.09 5.61
CA GLY A 27 3.28 14.10 5.91
C GLY A 27 2.97 12.72 6.43
N ASN A 28 2.06 12.64 7.36
CA ASN A 28 1.58 11.50 8.14
C ASN A 28 1.13 10.33 7.22
N GLN A 29 1.99 9.94 6.28
CA GLN A 29 1.76 8.80 5.41
C GLN A 29 1.98 7.54 6.23
N PRO A 30 1.00 6.66 6.25
CA PRO A 30 1.13 5.41 6.94
C PRO A 30 2.29 4.59 6.34
N PRO A 31 2.96 3.75 7.13
CA PRO A 31 4.14 3.03 6.69
C PRO A 31 3.91 2.11 5.48
N GLN A 32 2.67 1.71 5.22
CA GLN A 32 2.27 0.92 4.06
C GLN A 32 1.93 1.77 2.82
N ALA A 33 2.11 3.09 2.85
CA ALA A 33 1.73 3.98 1.74
C ALA A 33 2.39 3.62 0.40
N TRP A 34 3.54 2.96 0.45
CA TRP A 34 4.22 2.45 -0.73
C TRP A 34 3.41 1.39 -1.50
N LEU A 35 2.40 0.77 -0.88
CA LEU A 35 1.48 -0.17 -1.52
C LEU A 35 0.31 0.52 -2.24
N PHE A 36 -0.02 1.76 -1.89
CA PHE A 36 -1.23 2.40 -2.39
C PHE A 36 -1.25 2.48 -3.91
N GLY A 37 -2.40 2.18 -4.47
CA GLY A 37 -2.65 2.15 -5.89
C GLY A 37 -3.16 0.79 -6.38
N ALA A 38 -3.17 0.65 -7.70
CA ALA A 38 -3.70 -0.50 -8.41
C ALA A 38 -2.60 -1.50 -8.77
N TRP A 39 -2.92 -2.79 -8.69
CA TRP A 39 -2.04 -3.90 -8.96
C TRP A 39 -2.76 -4.93 -9.82
N THR A 40 -2.02 -5.57 -10.73
CA THR A 40 -2.53 -6.62 -11.61
C THR A 40 -1.65 -7.87 -11.57
N GLY A 41 -2.15 -8.99 -12.03
CA GLY A 41 -1.51 -10.30 -11.86
C GLY A 41 -2.09 -11.04 -10.64
N GLY A 42 -1.30 -11.88 -10.02
CA GLY A 42 -1.68 -12.63 -8.82
C GLY A 42 -2.52 -13.86 -9.10
N LEU A 43 -3.71 -13.72 -9.65
CA LEU A 43 -4.58 -14.82 -10.08
C LEU A 43 -3.99 -15.53 -11.32
N PHE A 44 -3.42 -14.76 -12.23
CA PHE A 44 -2.72 -15.19 -13.42
C PHE A 44 -1.32 -14.58 -13.45
N PRO A 45 -0.40 -15.10 -14.26
CA PRO A 45 0.89 -14.45 -14.47
C PRO A 45 0.70 -12.99 -14.85
N PRO A 46 1.49 -12.07 -14.31
CA PRO A 46 1.35 -10.65 -14.61
C PRO A 46 1.59 -10.41 -16.11
N PRO A 47 0.84 -9.46 -16.72
CA PRO A 47 1.01 -9.14 -18.12
C PRO A 47 2.41 -8.58 -18.38
N SER A 48 2.98 -8.92 -19.53
CA SER A 48 4.28 -8.37 -19.97
C SER A 48 4.22 -6.89 -20.33
N ASN A 49 3.01 -6.36 -20.57
CA ASN A 49 2.76 -4.96 -20.87
C ASN A 49 1.89 -4.33 -19.76
N LEU A 50 2.47 -3.45 -18.95
CA LEU A 50 1.79 -2.77 -17.85
C LEU A 50 0.78 -1.70 -18.31
N GLY A 51 0.77 -1.32 -19.57
CA GLY A 51 -0.29 -0.50 -20.18
C GLY A 51 -1.49 -1.31 -20.66
N SER A 52 -1.58 -2.57 -20.24
CA SER A 52 -2.59 -3.51 -20.68
C SER A 52 -4.01 -3.17 -20.20
N GLN A 53 -4.98 -3.80 -20.85
CA GLN A 53 -6.39 -3.63 -20.56
C GLN A 53 -6.72 -3.91 -19.08
N GLU A 54 -6.02 -4.86 -18.46
CA GLU A 54 -6.23 -5.25 -17.06
C GLU A 54 -5.94 -4.09 -16.09
N CYS A 55 -4.86 -3.35 -16.33
CA CYS A 55 -4.55 -2.15 -15.54
C CYS A 55 -5.52 -0.99 -15.79
N LEU A 56 -6.06 -0.90 -16.99
CA LEU A 56 -6.90 0.22 -17.43
C LEU A 56 -8.36 0.04 -17.03
N ALA A 57 -8.86 -1.18 -17.13
CA ALA A 57 -10.27 -1.50 -16.93
C ALA A 57 -10.55 -2.03 -15.51
N GLN A 58 -9.83 -3.05 -15.08
CA GLN A 58 -10.10 -3.74 -13.82
C GLN A 58 -8.80 -4.31 -13.20
N PRO A 59 -8.07 -3.52 -12.42
CA PRO A 59 -6.94 -4.02 -11.67
C PRO A 59 -7.39 -5.12 -10.68
N VAL A 60 -6.52 -6.10 -10.43
CA VAL A 60 -6.87 -7.28 -9.62
C VAL A 60 -6.96 -6.92 -8.13
N VAL A 61 -6.07 -6.05 -7.65
CA VAL A 61 -6.07 -5.57 -6.25
C VAL A 61 -5.84 -4.07 -6.25
N ILE A 62 -6.58 -3.37 -5.39
CA ILE A 62 -6.40 -1.94 -5.15
C ILE A 62 -6.18 -1.73 -3.66
N PHE A 63 -5.04 -1.15 -3.31
CA PHE A 63 -4.72 -0.75 -1.95
C PHE A 63 -5.04 0.72 -1.75
N THR A 64 -5.83 1.00 -0.73
CA THR A 64 -6.04 2.35 -0.21
C THR A 64 -5.57 2.41 1.24
N ARG A 65 -5.77 3.54 1.89
CA ARG A 65 -5.38 3.71 3.30
C ARG A 65 -6.14 2.76 4.23
N ASP A 66 -7.45 2.65 4.03
CA ASP A 66 -8.37 2.04 4.98
C ASP A 66 -9.10 0.82 4.41
N ILE A 67 -8.98 0.58 3.11
CA ILE A 67 -9.69 -0.50 2.41
C ILE A 67 -8.73 -1.14 1.40
N ILE A 68 -8.77 -2.47 1.34
CA ILE A 68 -8.17 -3.24 0.26
C ILE A 68 -9.30 -3.88 -0.55
N MET A 69 -9.27 -3.67 -1.86
CA MET A 69 -10.26 -4.20 -2.80
C MET A 69 -9.62 -5.28 -3.65
N ARG A 70 -10.30 -6.40 -3.84
CA ARG A 70 -9.88 -7.44 -4.77
C ARG A 70 -10.95 -7.70 -5.82
N ALA A 71 -10.55 -7.93 -7.06
CA ALA A 71 -11.42 -8.43 -8.10
C ALA A 71 -11.76 -9.91 -7.85
N VAL A 72 -12.92 -10.33 -8.29
CA VAL A 72 -13.31 -11.73 -8.39
C VAL A 72 -13.52 -12.10 -9.85
N ILE A 73 -13.22 -13.36 -10.20
CA ILE A 73 -13.27 -13.81 -11.59
C ILE A 73 -14.73 -13.87 -12.09
N THR A 74 -15.65 -14.15 -11.17
CA THR A 74 -17.08 -14.43 -11.49
C THR A 74 -17.97 -13.21 -11.38
N ASP A 75 -17.45 -12.07 -10.91
CA ASP A 75 -18.24 -10.86 -10.69
C ASP A 75 -17.45 -9.62 -11.13
N THR A 76 -18.14 -8.60 -11.57
CA THR A 76 -17.59 -7.29 -11.87
C THR A 76 -17.39 -6.43 -10.62
N ALA A 77 -18.00 -6.81 -9.51
CA ALA A 77 -17.86 -6.13 -8.23
C ALA A 77 -16.54 -6.50 -7.54
N TYR A 78 -15.96 -5.54 -6.82
CA TYR A 78 -14.82 -5.80 -5.95
C TYR A 78 -15.29 -6.25 -4.57
N ILE A 79 -14.63 -7.29 -4.04
CA ILE A 79 -14.71 -7.59 -2.61
C ILE A 79 -13.85 -6.55 -1.88
N GLN A 80 -14.42 -5.94 -0.86
CA GLN A 80 -13.77 -4.91 -0.06
C GLN A 80 -13.52 -5.41 1.36
N ARG A 81 -12.30 -5.20 1.85
CA ARG A 81 -11.93 -5.51 3.22
C ARG A 81 -11.42 -4.25 3.91
N ALA A 82 -12.08 -3.86 4.99
CA ALA A 82 -11.63 -2.75 5.82
C ALA A 82 -10.38 -3.16 6.60
N VAL A 83 -9.36 -2.32 6.54
CA VAL A 83 -8.10 -2.52 7.26
C VAL A 83 -8.29 -2.06 8.71
N GLU A 84 -8.13 -2.98 9.64
CA GLU A 84 -8.10 -2.67 11.07
C GLU A 84 -6.71 -2.24 11.51
N THR A 85 -5.69 -3.01 11.12
CA THR A 85 -4.29 -2.69 11.39
C THR A 85 -3.39 -3.05 10.23
N ALA A 86 -2.29 -2.30 10.09
CA ALA A 86 -1.20 -2.60 9.18
C ALA A 86 0.12 -2.59 9.97
N ARG A 87 0.86 -3.68 9.94
CA ARG A 87 2.15 -3.86 10.59
C ARG A 87 3.23 -4.02 9.55
N ILE A 88 4.31 -3.25 9.65
CA ILE A 88 5.50 -3.47 8.84
C ILE A 88 6.21 -4.73 9.34
N THR A 89 6.60 -5.59 8.41
CA THR A 89 7.43 -6.76 8.61
C THR A 89 8.80 -6.54 7.96
N ALA A 90 9.74 -7.46 8.14
CA ALA A 90 11.06 -7.37 7.52
C ALA A 90 10.96 -7.30 5.98
N ASP A 91 9.99 -8.02 5.41
CA ASP A 91 9.87 -8.22 3.95
C ASP A 91 8.68 -7.47 3.34
N GLY A 92 7.90 -6.73 4.15
CA GLY A 92 6.70 -6.06 3.62
C GLY A 92 5.72 -5.58 4.68
N VAL A 93 4.45 -5.98 4.55
CA VAL A 93 3.36 -5.54 5.43
C VAL A 93 2.40 -6.71 5.74
N GLU A 94 2.01 -6.82 6.98
CA GLU A 94 0.89 -7.66 7.41
C GLU A 94 -0.32 -6.77 7.70
N PHE A 95 -1.41 -7.04 7.01
CA PHE A 95 -2.71 -6.42 7.27
C PHE A 95 -3.58 -7.34 8.10
N ARG A 96 -4.32 -6.75 9.04
CA ARG A 96 -5.47 -7.39 9.68
C ARG A 96 -6.72 -6.65 9.27
N PHE A 97 -7.73 -7.42 8.93
CA PHE A 97 -9.02 -6.92 8.49
C PHE A 97 -10.01 -6.91 9.63
N SER A 98 -10.85 -5.90 9.66
CA SER A 98 -12.04 -5.93 10.49
C SER A 98 -12.88 -7.16 10.12
N PRO A 99 -13.50 -7.82 11.10
CA PRO A 99 -14.42 -8.92 10.82
C PRO A 99 -15.42 -8.47 9.77
N SER A 100 -15.52 -9.23 8.67
CA SER A 100 -16.59 -8.97 7.71
C SER A 100 -17.90 -9.20 8.45
N ILE A 101 -18.69 -8.14 8.61
CA ILE A 101 -20.10 -8.31 8.93
C ILE A 101 -20.64 -9.08 7.72
N ALA A 102 -20.83 -10.39 7.88
CA ALA A 102 -21.43 -11.20 6.86
C ALA A 102 -22.73 -10.50 6.46
N GLN A 103 -22.75 -9.89 5.28
CA GLN A 103 -24.03 -9.45 4.71
C GLN A 103 -24.81 -10.73 4.58
N ALA A 104 -25.78 -10.90 5.48
CA ALA A 104 -26.68 -12.02 5.44
C ALA A 104 -27.21 -12.09 4.00
N PRO A 105 -27.06 -13.23 3.31
CA PRO A 105 -27.50 -13.34 1.93
C PRO A 105 -28.97 -13.03 1.94
N SER A 106 -29.36 -11.92 1.34
CA SER A 106 -30.75 -11.53 1.12
C SER A 106 -31.37 -12.36 -0.01
N THR A 107 -31.05 -13.64 -0.04
CA THR A 107 -31.70 -14.59 -0.95
C THR A 107 -32.86 -15.23 -0.21
N PRO A 108 -34.10 -15.08 -0.71
CA PRO A 108 -35.31 -15.64 -0.08
C PRO A 108 -35.33 -17.17 -0.05
N PHE A 109 -34.31 -17.85 -0.55
CA PHE A 109 -34.25 -19.30 -0.71
C PHE A 109 -33.19 -20.01 0.13
N GLY A 110 -32.64 -19.39 1.18
CA GLY A 110 -31.92 -20.13 2.23
C GLY A 110 -30.74 -21.02 1.77
N LEU A 111 -30.19 -20.81 0.60
CA LEU A 111 -28.96 -21.47 0.16
C LEU A 111 -27.78 -20.77 0.83
N SER A 112 -27.51 -21.18 2.07
CA SER A 112 -26.28 -20.84 2.76
C SER A 112 -25.11 -21.49 2.02
N GLY A 113 -24.64 -20.89 0.93
CA GLY A 113 -23.28 -21.11 0.48
C GLY A 113 -22.34 -20.65 1.58
N ASN A 114 -21.33 -21.44 1.90
CA ASN A 114 -20.29 -21.07 2.87
C ASN A 114 -19.63 -19.74 2.45
N ALA A 115 -20.18 -18.62 2.90
CA ALA A 115 -19.74 -17.27 2.58
C ALA A 115 -18.33 -16.95 3.12
N THR A 116 -17.71 -17.87 3.86
CA THR A 116 -16.41 -17.66 4.48
C THR A 116 -15.22 -17.76 3.52
N SER A 117 -15.39 -18.42 2.37
CA SER A 117 -14.29 -18.59 1.39
C SER A 117 -14.19 -17.44 0.38
N GLU A 118 -15.29 -16.73 0.11
CA GLU A 118 -15.31 -15.73 -0.97
C GLU A 118 -14.87 -14.32 -0.53
N THR A 119 -14.83 -14.06 0.77
CA THR A 119 -14.52 -12.72 1.30
C THR A 119 -13.03 -12.46 1.56
N GLY A 120 -12.20 -13.51 1.54
CA GLY A 120 -10.77 -13.43 1.79
C GLY A 120 -9.92 -13.33 0.52
N PHE A 121 -8.62 -13.41 0.70
CA PHE A 121 -7.62 -13.49 -0.37
C PHE A 121 -7.16 -14.94 -0.63
N GLY A 122 -7.91 -15.92 -0.20
CA GLY A 122 -7.51 -17.33 -0.26
C GLY A 122 -6.32 -17.66 0.65
N CYS A 123 -6.04 -16.83 1.65
CA CYS A 123 -4.94 -17.03 2.59
C CYS A 123 -5.35 -18.00 3.71
N ILE A 124 -4.36 -18.59 4.38
CA ILE A 124 -4.55 -19.50 5.53
C ILE A 124 -5.40 -18.81 6.61
N SER A 125 -5.17 -17.52 6.86
CA SER A 125 -5.98 -16.72 7.76
C SER A 125 -6.91 -15.81 6.91
N PRO A 126 -8.23 -15.95 7.01
CA PRO A 126 -9.17 -15.16 6.21
C PRO A 126 -9.17 -13.67 6.59
N ASP A 127 -8.79 -13.36 7.82
CA ASP A 127 -8.78 -11.98 8.35
C ASP A 127 -7.37 -11.36 8.38
N ALA A 128 -6.40 -11.98 7.71
CA ALA A 128 -5.06 -11.44 7.56
C ALA A 128 -4.55 -11.58 6.14
N LEU A 129 -3.77 -10.58 5.70
CA LEU A 129 -3.07 -10.59 4.42
C LEU A 129 -1.61 -10.22 4.65
N GLN A 130 -0.70 -11.13 4.35
CA GLN A 130 0.71 -10.83 4.29
C GLN A 130 1.07 -10.39 2.87
N VAL A 131 1.65 -9.21 2.75
CA VAL A 131 2.16 -8.68 1.49
C VAL A 131 3.67 -8.67 1.57
N GLN A 132 4.33 -9.43 0.72
CA GLN A 132 5.78 -9.43 0.59
C GLN A 132 6.20 -8.53 -0.55
N ARG A 133 7.14 -7.61 -0.29
CA ARG A 133 7.72 -6.73 -1.30
C ARG A 133 8.84 -7.47 -2.03
N ARG A 134 8.68 -7.67 -3.32
CA ARG A 134 9.69 -8.26 -4.21
C ARG A 134 10.57 -7.19 -4.83
N SER A 135 9.95 -6.08 -5.23
CA SER A 135 10.61 -4.90 -5.77
C SER A 135 9.72 -3.66 -5.54
N ASP A 136 10.09 -2.52 -6.09
CA ASP A 136 9.26 -1.30 -6.02
C ASP A 136 7.93 -1.43 -6.76
N ASN A 137 7.90 -2.31 -7.76
CA ASN A 137 6.74 -2.51 -8.62
C ASN A 137 6.20 -3.95 -8.60
N GLU A 138 6.68 -4.79 -7.68
CA GLU A 138 6.27 -6.19 -7.59
C GLU A 138 6.07 -6.60 -6.14
N ILE A 139 4.94 -7.28 -5.89
CA ILE A 139 4.57 -7.84 -4.60
C ILE A 139 4.07 -9.27 -4.75
N SER A 140 4.03 -10.02 -3.67
CA SER A 140 3.39 -11.33 -3.60
C SER A 140 2.63 -11.51 -2.30
N PHE A 141 1.67 -12.45 -2.30
CA PHE A 141 0.88 -12.81 -1.12
C PHE A 141 1.23 -14.24 -0.69
N PRO A 142 2.23 -14.41 0.19
CA PRO A 142 2.63 -15.72 0.65
C PRO A 142 1.47 -16.46 1.35
N GLY A 143 1.29 -17.74 1.01
CA GLY A 143 0.26 -18.57 1.63
C GLY A 143 -1.18 -18.24 1.23
N CYS A 144 -1.39 -17.48 0.17
CA CYS A 144 -2.71 -17.18 -0.39
C CYS A 144 -2.92 -17.96 -1.69
N ALA A 145 -3.73 -19.01 -1.65
CA ALA A 145 -3.95 -19.90 -2.80
C ALA A 145 -4.60 -19.21 -4.00
N ASP A 146 -5.41 -18.18 -3.77
CA ASP A 146 -6.04 -17.41 -4.84
C ASP A 146 -5.04 -16.54 -5.62
N PHE A 147 -3.83 -16.31 -5.06
CA PHE A 147 -2.81 -15.45 -5.64
C PHE A 147 -1.47 -16.17 -5.78
N PRO A 148 -1.40 -17.22 -6.63
CA PRO A 148 -0.18 -18.02 -6.78
C PRO A 148 0.95 -17.28 -7.50
N TYR A 149 0.64 -16.19 -8.20
CA TYR A 149 1.61 -15.41 -8.97
C TYR A 149 1.88 -14.06 -8.30
N PRO A 150 3.01 -13.41 -8.63
CA PRO A 150 3.25 -12.05 -8.18
C PRO A 150 2.27 -11.07 -8.83
N LEU A 151 2.06 -9.95 -8.14
CA LEU A 151 1.33 -8.80 -8.65
C LEU A 151 2.32 -7.71 -9.04
N VAL A 152 2.03 -7.01 -10.12
CA VAL A 152 2.81 -5.86 -10.60
C VAL A 152 1.98 -4.59 -10.49
N ARG A 153 2.65 -3.49 -10.17
CA ARG A 153 2.02 -2.18 -10.02
C ARG A 153 1.52 -1.66 -11.35
N CYS A 154 0.27 -1.26 -11.40
CA CYS A 154 -0.28 -0.52 -12.53
C CYS A 154 0.30 0.91 -12.57
N PRO A 155 0.62 1.45 -13.76
CA PRO A 155 1.07 2.83 -13.87
C PRO A 155 0.00 3.79 -13.37
N SER A 156 0.41 4.81 -12.62
CA SER A 156 -0.45 5.93 -12.26
C SER A 156 -0.77 6.74 -13.52
N ARG A 157 -2.02 7.11 -13.70
CA ARG A 157 -2.45 8.04 -14.75
C ARG A 157 -2.16 9.49 -14.35
#